data_00f807147676106b009f225e6032c3bc
#
_entry.id   00f807147676106b009f225e6032c3bc
#
_cell.length_a   1.000
_cell.length_b   1.000
_cell.length_c   1.000
_cell.angle_alpha   90.00
_cell.angle_beta   90.00
_cell.angle_gamma   90.00
#
_symmetry.space_group_name_H-M   'P 1'
#
loop_
_entity.id
_entity.type
_entity.pdbx_description
1 polymer ?
#
loop_
_entity_poly.entity_id
_entity_poly.type
_entity_poly.pdbx_seq_one_letter_code
_entity_poly.pdbx_strand_id
1 'polypeptide(L)'
;MAHLVDIGAFTVGQGQRPFLIAGPCVIESEQLVLETAGRIAEITRSLGMPYVFKSSFDKANRTSITSFRGPGVAKGLEVLAKVKRQVGVPVLTDVHTEEQAVEAGHVVDVLQIPAFLCRQTDLLIAAAKTGKVVNVKKGQFLSCLLYTSPSPRD
;
A
#
# COMPACT_ATOMS: atom_id res chain seq x y z
N MET A 1 -12.97 -20.67 8.70
CA MET A 1 -13.76 -19.76 7.87
C MET A 1 -12.79 -18.96 6.99
N ALA A 2 -13.12 -18.77 5.70
CA ALA A 2 -12.29 -17.96 4.82
C ALA A 2 -12.37 -16.49 5.29
N HIS A 3 -11.23 -15.88 5.63
CA HIS A 3 -11.19 -14.47 5.98
C HIS A 3 -11.24 -13.63 4.69
N LEU A 4 -12.29 -12.85 4.53
CA LEU A 4 -12.43 -11.89 3.44
C LEU A 4 -12.08 -10.49 3.96
N VAL A 5 -11.35 -9.73 3.16
CA VAL A 5 -10.96 -8.35 3.44
C VAL A 5 -11.60 -7.44 2.40
N ASP A 6 -12.35 -6.45 2.86
CA ASP A 6 -12.98 -5.45 2.00
C ASP A 6 -12.03 -4.25 1.81
N ILE A 7 -11.69 -3.96 0.54
CA ILE A 7 -10.88 -2.79 0.15
C ILE A 7 -11.77 -1.58 -0.20
N GLY A 8 -13.08 -1.76 -0.10
CA GLY A 8 -14.09 -0.75 -0.45
C GLY A 8 -14.58 -0.86 -1.90
N ALA A 9 -13.68 -1.04 -2.86
CA ALA A 9 -14.05 -1.23 -4.27
C ALA A 9 -14.28 -2.71 -4.63
N PHE A 10 -13.69 -3.63 -3.89
CA PHE A 10 -13.81 -5.08 -4.05
C PHE A 10 -13.30 -5.81 -2.81
N THR A 11 -13.65 -7.08 -2.71
CA THR A 11 -13.25 -7.96 -1.60
C THR A 11 -12.13 -8.89 -2.04
N VAL A 12 -11.15 -9.13 -1.17
CA VAL A 12 -10.02 -10.04 -1.40
C VAL A 12 -10.00 -11.15 -0.36
N GLY A 13 -9.38 -12.28 -0.69
CA GLY A 13 -9.25 -13.43 0.22
C GLY A 13 -9.46 -14.76 -0.50
N GLN A 14 -9.58 -15.82 0.29
CA GLN A 14 -9.72 -17.16 -0.26
C GLN A 14 -10.98 -17.30 -1.12
N GLY A 15 -10.81 -17.83 -2.32
CA GLY A 15 -11.91 -18.00 -3.28
C GLY A 15 -12.25 -16.77 -4.12
N GLN A 16 -11.59 -15.63 -3.84
CA GLN A 16 -11.72 -14.43 -4.65
C GLN A 16 -10.75 -14.44 -5.83
N ARG A 17 -11.06 -13.62 -6.84
CA ARG A 17 -10.17 -13.45 -8.00
C ARG A 17 -8.86 -12.79 -7.56
N PRO A 18 -7.73 -13.12 -8.21
CA PRO A 18 -6.50 -12.36 -8.04
C PRO A 18 -6.73 -10.88 -8.37
N PHE A 19 -6.03 -10.01 -7.65
CA PHE A 19 -6.04 -8.58 -7.89
C PHE A 19 -4.61 -8.06 -8.06
N LEU A 20 -4.46 -6.93 -8.72
CA LEU A 20 -3.15 -6.33 -8.98
C LEU A 20 -2.89 -5.19 -8.00
N ILE A 21 -1.71 -5.16 -7.39
CA ILE A 21 -1.14 -3.99 -6.72
C ILE A 21 0.05 -3.54 -7.54
N ALA A 22 -0.03 -2.39 -8.20
CA ALA A 22 1.03 -1.91 -9.08
C ALA A 22 1.07 -0.38 -9.15
N GLY A 23 2.23 0.15 -9.57
CA GLY A 23 2.49 1.56 -9.75
C GLY A 23 3.98 1.88 -9.65
N PRO A 24 4.40 3.14 -9.85
CA PRO A 24 5.78 3.56 -9.71
C PRO A 24 6.30 3.29 -8.30
N CYS A 25 7.55 2.87 -8.19
CA CYS A 25 8.18 2.56 -6.91
C CYS A 25 8.07 3.73 -5.92
N VAL A 26 8.24 4.96 -6.42
CA VAL A 26 8.16 6.22 -5.68
C VAL A 26 7.47 7.27 -6.54
N ILE A 27 6.83 8.24 -5.92
CA ILE A 27 6.23 9.39 -6.59
C ILE A 27 7.36 10.32 -7.05
N GLU A 28 7.68 10.29 -8.34
CA GLU A 28 8.69 11.18 -8.95
C GLU A 28 8.06 12.48 -9.44
N SER A 29 6.91 12.38 -10.09
CA SER A 29 6.09 13.52 -10.49
C SER A 29 4.61 13.15 -10.49
N GLU A 30 3.75 14.16 -10.32
CA GLU A 30 2.31 13.97 -10.39
C GLU A 30 1.86 13.44 -11.75
N GLN A 31 2.43 14.01 -12.84
CA GLN A 31 2.10 13.61 -14.21
C GLN A 31 2.39 12.13 -14.44
N LEU A 32 3.62 11.66 -14.11
CA LEU A 32 4.01 10.26 -14.26
C LEU A 32 3.08 9.32 -13.48
N VAL A 33 2.71 9.71 -12.27
CA VAL A 33 1.83 8.92 -11.40
C VAL A 33 0.45 8.78 -12.00
N LEU A 34 -0.16 9.88 -12.46
CA LEU A 34 -1.50 9.88 -13.06
C LEU A 34 -1.54 9.12 -14.39
N GLU A 35 -0.56 9.33 -15.27
CA GLU A 35 -0.45 8.59 -16.53
C GLU A 35 -0.28 7.08 -16.29
N THR A 36 0.62 6.71 -15.38
CA THR A 36 0.85 5.29 -15.05
C THR A 36 -0.40 4.65 -14.44
N ALA A 37 -1.05 5.33 -13.50
CA ALA A 37 -2.27 4.84 -12.87
C ALA A 37 -3.39 4.63 -13.91
N GLY A 38 -3.59 5.61 -14.81
CA GLY A 38 -4.58 5.53 -15.88
C GLY A 38 -4.32 4.35 -16.83
N ARG A 39 -3.08 4.21 -17.29
CA ARG A 39 -2.70 3.11 -18.19
C ARG A 39 -2.91 1.73 -17.55
N ILE A 40 -2.49 1.54 -16.31
CA ILE A 40 -2.69 0.27 -15.62
C ILE A 40 -4.19 0.02 -15.39
N ALA A 41 -4.95 1.05 -15.03
CA ALA A 41 -6.40 0.91 -14.84
C ALA A 41 -7.12 0.51 -16.14
N GLU A 42 -6.73 1.03 -17.30
CA GLU A 42 -7.25 0.60 -18.61
C GLU A 42 -6.98 -0.87 -18.88
N ILE A 43 -5.72 -1.31 -18.70
CA ILE A 43 -5.31 -2.70 -18.92
C ILE A 43 -6.06 -3.64 -17.97
N THR A 44 -6.09 -3.33 -16.68
CA THR A 44 -6.74 -4.20 -15.69
C THR A 44 -8.25 -4.27 -15.90
N ARG A 45 -8.88 -3.18 -16.32
CA ARG A 45 -10.30 -3.15 -16.67
C ARG A 45 -10.60 -4.05 -17.88
N SER A 46 -9.75 -4.01 -18.92
CA SER A 46 -9.92 -4.87 -20.10
C SER A 46 -9.79 -6.37 -19.78
N LEU A 47 -9.01 -6.69 -18.71
CA LEU A 47 -8.82 -8.06 -18.24
C LEU A 47 -9.83 -8.48 -17.13
N GLY A 48 -10.73 -7.59 -16.72
CA GLY A 48 -11.63 -7.83 -15.59
C GLY A 48 -10.90 -8.06 -14.26
N MET A 49 -9.67 -7.53 -14.11
CA MET A 49 -8.82 -7.71 -12.93
C MET A 49 -8.97 -6.53 -11.96
N PRO A 50 -9.34 -6.77 -10.69
CA PRO A 50 -9.34 -5.71 -9.69
C PRO A 50 -7.95 -5.12 -9.49
N TYR A 51 -7.88 -3.81 -9.24
CA TYR A 51 -6.62 -3.08 -9.21
C TYR A 51 -6.56 -2.10 -8.03
N VAL A 52 -5.42 -2.09 -7.34
CA VAL A 52 -5.03 -1.08 -6.36
C VAL A 52 -3.78 -0.37 -6.85
N PHE A 53 -3.86 0.95 -7.03
CA PHE A 53 -2.68 1.73 -7.38
C PHE A 53 -1.75 1.84 -6.18
N LYS A 54 -0.44 1.65 -6.39
CA LYS A 54 0.57 1.74 -5.35
C LYS A 54 1.69 2.71 -5.75
N SER A 55 2.00 3.65 -4.87
CA SER A 55 3.26 4.40 -4.94
C SER A 55 3.68 4.89 -3.55
N SER A 56 4.99 5.01 -3.32
CA SER A 56 5.52 5.51 -2.05
C SER A 56 5.75 7.01 -2.11
N PHE A 57 5.39 7.72 -1.07
CA PHE A 57 5.72 9.14 -0.91
C PHE A 57 7.15 9.34 -0.34
N ASP A 58 7.72 8.32 0.28
CA ASP A 58 9.11 8.29 0.79
C ASP A 58 9.71 6.89 0.64
N LYS A 59 10.98 6.83 0.33
CA LYS A 59 11.82 5.63 0.31
C LYS A 59 12.88 5.69 1.41
N ALA A 60 12.50 5.27 2.61
CA ALA A 60 13.37 5.32 3.78
C ALA A 60 14.55 4.32 3.75
N ASN A 61 14.48 3.28 2.92
CA ASN A 61 15.45 2.18 2.86
C ASN A 61 16.42 2.28 1.65
N ARG A 62 16.84 3.48 1.27
CA ARG A 62 17.83 3.68 0.19
C ARG A 62 19.23 3.23 0.60
N THR A 63 20.00 2.73 -0.35
CA THR A 63 21.39 2.32 -0.17
C THR A 63 22.37 3.50 -0.19
N SER A 64 21.97 4.65 -0.73
CA SER A 64 22.74 5.88 -0.74
C SER A 64 21.93 7.01 -0.10
N ILE A 65 22.60 7.82 0.74
CA ILE A 65 21.99 8.97 1.42
C ILE A 65 21.57 10.07 0.43
N THR A 66 22.17 10.12 -0.75
CA THR A 66 21.89 11.10 -1.80
C THR A 66 20.81 10.65 -2.78
N SER A 67 20.31 9.41 -2.65
CA SER A 67 19.26 8.91 -3.53
C SER A 67 17.96 9.68 -3.33
N PHE A 68 17.23 9.89 -4.44
CA PHE A 68 15.89 10.46 -4.38
C PHE A 68 14.95 9.61 -3.52
N ARG A 69 14.33 10.23 -2.54
CA ARG A 69 13.45 9.55 -1.59
C ARG A 69 11.96 9.70 -1.89
N GLY A 70 11.58 10.73 -2.61
CA GLY A 70 10.18 11.06 -2.89
C GLY A 70 9.84 12.49 -2.48
N PRO A 71 8.57 12.92 -2.69
CA PRO A 71 8.12 14.28 -2.41
C PRO A 71 7.82 14.55 -0.93
N GLY A 72 7.87 13.52 -0.08
CA GLY A 72 7.43 13.60 1.31
C GLY A 72 5.93 13.34 1.49
N VAL A 73 5.50 13.27 2.76
CA VAL A 73 4.15 12.80 3.15
C VAL A 73 3.05 13.69 2.55
N ALA A 74 3.04 14.97 2.90
CA ALA A 74 1.95 15.88 2.52
C ALA A 74 1.71 15.91 0.99
N LYS A 75 2.75 16.21 0.22
CA LYS A 75 2.66 16.28 -1.24
C LYS A 75 2.36 14.91 -1.87
N GLY A 76 2.93 13.85 -1.32
CA GLY A 76 2.67 12.49 -1.80
C GLY A 76 1.22 12.07 -1.60
N LEU A 77 0.63 12.39 -0.45
CA LEU A 77 -0.78 12.11 -0.17
C LEU A 77 -1.72 12.94 -1.05
N GLU A 78 -1.37 14.19 -1.36
CA GLU A 78 -2.13 14.99 -2.35
C GLU A 78 -2.17 14.32 -3.72
N VAL A 79 -1.03 13.80 -4.20
CA VAL A 79 -0.95 13.10 -5.49
C VAL A 79 -1.77 11.81 -5.46
N LEU A 80 -1.68 11.01 -4.39
CA LEU A 80 -2.48 9.79 -4.22
C LEU A 80 -3.99 10.10 -4.18
N ALA A 81 -4.39 11.17 -3.50
CA ALA A 81 -5.77 11.62 -3.50
C ALA A 81 -6.27 12.03 -4.91
N LYS A 82 -5.39 12.61 -5.75
CA LYS A 82 -5.72 12.89 -7.15
C LYS A 82 -5.90 11.62 -7.97
N VAL A 83 -5.03 10.63 -7.82
CA VAL A 83 -5.21 9.30 -8.46
C VAL A 83 -6.58 8.72 -8.11
N LYS A 84 -6.91 8.69 -6.82
CA LYS A 84 -8.20 8.17 -6.35
C LYS A 84 -9.39 8.89 -6.99
N ARG A 85 -9.35 10.22 -7.07
CA ARG A 85 -10.45 11.02 -7.67
C ARG A 85 -10.53 10.92 -9.19
N GLN A 86 -9.39 10.93 -9.89
CA GLN A 86 -9.36 11.05 -11.34
C GLN A 86 -9.38 9.71 -12.06
N VAL A 87 -8.68 8.70 -11.50
CA VAL A 87 -8.59 7.36 -12.10
C VAL A 87 -9.68 6.44 -11.53
N GLY A 88 -10.18 6.73 -10.32
CA GLY A 88 -11.26 5.97 -9.70
C GLY A 88 -10.85 4.59 -9.19
N VAL A 89 -9.60 4.43 -8.76
CA VAL A 89 -9.08 3.18 -8.19
C VAL A 89 -8.66 3.34 -6.74
N PRO A 90 -8.74 2.29 -5.90
CA PRO A 90 -8.18 2.30 -4.57
C PRO A 90 -6.67 2.59 -4.61
N VAL A 91 -6.16 3.25 -3.58
CA VAL A 91 -4.75 3.62 -3.49
C VAL A 91 -4.08 3.04 -2.26
N LEU A 92 -2.81 2.70 -2.41
CA LEU A 92 -1.94 2.14 -1.39
C LEU A 92 -0.62 2.91 -1.30
N THR A 93 -0.16 3.17 -0.09
CA THR A 93 1.21 3.67 0.17
C THR A 93 1.83 2.99 1.37
N ASP A 94 3.16 2.97 1.43
CA ASP A 94 3.88 2.50 2.60
C ASP A 94 4.07 3.62 3.62
N VAL A 95 4.04 3.25 4.91
CA VAL A 95 4.22 4.14 6.06
C VAL A 95 5.36 3.64 6.94
N HIS A 96 6.08 4.56 7.60
CA HIS A 96 7.30 4.23 8.34
C HIS A 96 7.23 4.66 9.81
N THR A 97 6.28 5.54 10.18
CA THR A 97 6.03 5.97 11.56
C THR A 97 4.54 5.90 11.88
N GLU A 98 4.21 5.99 13.17
CA GLU A 98 2.84 5.98 13.66
C GLU A 98 2.06 7.19 13.13
N GLU A 99 2.69 8.39 13.13
CA GLU A 99 2.08 9.62 12.62
C GLU A 99 1.76 9.50 11.14
N GLN A 100 2.69 8.93 10.34
CA GLN A 100 2.45 8.69 8.93
C GLN A 100 1.30 7.72 8.69
N ALA A 101 1.13 6.70 9.54
CA ALA A 101 0.01 5.77 9.43
C ALA A 101 -1.33 6.47 9.64
N VAL A 102 -1.41 7.35 10.64
CA VAL A 102 -2.61 8.15 10.92
C VAL A 102 -2.90 9.11 9.77
N GLU A 103 -1.90 9.89 9.34
CA GLU A 103 -2.05 10.89 8.26
C GLU A 103 -2.44 10.23 6.94
N ALA A 104 -1.73 9.18 6.52
CA ALA A 104 -2.03 8.45 5.30
C ALA A 104 -3.42 7.76 5.36
N GLY A 105 -3.83 7.29 6.53
CA GLY A 105 -5.14 6.67 6.73
C GLY A 105 -6.33 7.55 6.37
N HIS A 106 -6.19 8.87 6.35
CA HIS A 106 -7.25 9.78 5.89
C HIS A 106 -7.41 9.79 4.36
N VAL A 107 -6.41 9.33 3.61
CA VAL A 107 -6.38 9.41 2.14
C VAL A 107 -6.46 8.05 1.47
N VAL A 108 -5.63 7.09 1.92
CA VAL A 108 -5.47 5.81 1.24
C VAL A 108 -6.49 4.77 1.69
N ASP A 109 -6.66 3.74 0.88
CA ASP A 109 -7.52 2.60 1.17
C ASP A 109 -6.75 1.47 1.84
N VAL A 110 -5.46 1.37 1.54
CA VAL A 110 -4.56 0.35 2.08
C VAL A 110 -3.27 0.99 2.57
N LEU A 111 -2.91 0.71 3.82
CA LEU A 111 -1.61 1.06 4.41
C LEU A 111 -0.65 -0.11 4.24
N GLN A 112 0.57 0.13 3.78
CA GLN A 112 1.58 -0.92 3.69
C GLN A 112 2.67 -0.73 4.73
N ILE A 113 2.95 -1.80 5.46
CA ILE A 113 4.10 -1.87 6.37
C ILE A 113 5.29 -2.48 5.61
N PRO A 114 6.41 -1.75 5.48
CA PRO A 114 7.62 -2.26 4.84
C PRO A 114 8.18 -3.50 5.53
N ALA A 115 8.89 -4.35 4.78
CA ALA A 115 9.41 -5.62 5.29
C ALA A 115 10.34 -5.45 6.50
N PHE A 116 11.16 -4.40 6.53
CA PHE A 116 12.06 -4.13 7.67
C PHE A 116 11.31 -3.70 8.93
N LEU A 117 10.09 -3.18 8.80
CA LEU A 117 9.26 -2.69 9.89
C LEU A 117 8.13 -3.65 10.29
N CYS A 118 8.07 -4.83 9.68
CA CYS A 118 6.96 -5.76 9.87
C CYS A 118 6.77 -6.28 11.31
N ARG A 119 7.75 -6.07 12.18
CA ARG A 119 7.68 -6.43 13.61
C ARG A 119 7.64 -5.23 14.55
N GLN A 120 7.49 -4.02 14.05
CA GLN A 120 7.34 -2.82 14.87
C GLN A 120 5.90 -2.73 15.41
N THR A 121 5.72 -3.17 16.65
CA THR A 121 4.39 -3.34 17.26
C THR A 121 3.60 -2.04 17.25
N ASP A 122 4.21 -0.92 17.62
CA ASP A 122 3.51 0.37 17.72
C ASP A 122 3.03 0.86 16.36
N LEU A 123 3.86 0.73 15.32
CA LEU A 123 3.47 1.04 13.95
C LEU A 123 2.30 0.16 13.44
N LEU A 124 2.34 -1.15 13.75
CA LEU A 124 1.25 -2.07 13.39
C LEU A 124 -0.05 -1.70 14.09
N ILE A 125 0.02 -1.35 15.39
CA ILE A 125 -1.15 -0.91 16.16
C ILE A 125 -1.69 0.41 15.62
N ALA A 126 -0.83 1.39 15.32
CA ALA A 126 -1.25 2.66 14.74
C ALA A 126 -1.93 2.47 13.39
N ALA A 127 -1.35 1.67 12.49
CA ALA A 127 -1.96 1.35 11.21
C ALA A 127 -3.33 0.66 11.38
N ALA A 128 -3.44 -0.34 12.26
CA ALA A 128 -4.70 -1.04 12.52
C ALA A 128 -5.79 -0.12 13.07
N LYS A 129 -5.43 0.82 13.97
CA LYS A 129 -6.37 1.79 14.54
C LYS A 129 -6.97 2.75 13.52
N THR A 130 -6.38 2.92 12.34
CA THR A 130 -6.96 3.74 11.27
C THR A 130 -8.23 3.13 10.67
N GLY A 131 -8.50 1.85 10.90
CA GLY A 131 -9.60 1.11 10.27
C GLY A 131 -9.38 0.82 8.78
N LYS A 132 -8.21 1.13 8.23
CA LYS A 132 -7.86 0.81 6.84
C LYS A 132 -7.31 -0.60 6.72
N VAL A 133 -7.35 -1.14 5.52
CA VAL A 133 -6.69 -2.41 5.23
C VAL A 133 -5.19 -2.25 5.43
N VAL A 134 -4.56 -3.19 6.12
CA VAL A 134 -3.12 -3.18 6.39
C VAL A 134 -2.47 -4.33 5.64
N ASN A 135 -1.58 -4.00 4.71
CA ASN A 135 -0.75 -4.94 3.97
C ASN A 135 0.64 -5.01 4.60
N VAL A 136 0.94 -6.07 5.32
CA VAL A 136 2.26 -6.25 5.94
C VAL A 136 3.15 -7.05 5.01
N LYS A 137 4.26 -6.45 4.54
CA LYS A 137 5.24 -7.17 3.75
C LYS A 137 6.02 -8.11 4.65
N LYS A 138 6.12 -9.37 4.24
CA LYS A 138 6.91 -10.39 4.94
C LYS A 138 8.36 -9.93 5.14
N GLY A 139 8.85 -10.05 6.36
CA GLY A 139 10.26 -9.79 6.66
C GLY A 139 11.19 -10.76 5.94
N GLN A 140 12.38 -10.29 5.58
CA GLN A 140 13.33 -11.04 4.76
C GLN A 140 13.85 -12.30 5.45
N PHE A 141 13.98 -12.28 6.78
CA PHE A 141 14.53 -13.35 7.58
C PHE A 141 13.47 -14.15 8.39
N LEU A 142 12.22 -14.06 7.98
CA LEU A 142 11.14 -14.83 8.60
C LEU A 142 11.05 -16.22 7.96
N SER A 143 10.93 -17.24 8.82
CA SER A 143 10.74 -18.61 8.36
C SER A 143 9.40 -18.81 7.65
N CYS A 144 9.31 -19.89 6.89
CA CYS A 144 8.08 -20.28 6.20
C CYS A 144 6.92 -20.51 7.20
N LEU A 145 7.21 -21.06 8.37
CA LEU A 145 6.20 -21.29 9.41
C LEU A 145 5.58 -20.00 9.94
N LEU A 146 6.39 -18.95 10.14
CA LEU A 146 5.87 -17.64 10.54
C LEU A 146 5.06 -16.95 9.44
N TYR A 147 5.29 -17.32 8.19
CA TYR A 147 4.56 -16.80 7.06
C TYR A 147 3.18 -17.44 6.87
N THR A 148 3.08 -18.73 7.19
CA THR A 148 1.86 -19.53 7.01
C THR A 148 1.02 -19.66 8.29
N SER A 149 1.56 -19.29 9.43
CA SER A 149 0.84 -19.25 10.70
C SER A 149 -0.18 -18.12 10.74
N PRO A 150 -1.39 -18.32 11.29
CA PRO A 150 -2.40 -17.29 11.44
C PRO A 150 -1.90 -16.08 12.22
N SER A 151 -1.24 -16.32 13.33
CA SER A 151 -0.51 -15.32 14.09
C SER A 151 0.51 -16.01 15.02
N PRO A 152 1.71 -15.43 15.20
CA PRO A 152 2.65 -15.95 16.20
C PRO A 152 2.21 -15.72 17.66
N ARG A 153 1.09 -15.04 17.85
CA ARG A 153 0.54 -14.66 19.17
C ARG A 153 -0.85 -15.22 19.45
N ASP A 154 -1.40 -15.99 18.53
CA ASP A 154 -2.70 -16.67 18.67
C ASP A 154 -2.54 -18.04 19.28
#